data_df90082e01406453cfa08fae0a30450b
#
_entry.id   df90082e01406453cfa08fae0a30450b
#
_cell.length_a   1.000
_cell.length_b   1.000
_cell.length_c   1.000
_cell.angle_alpha   90.00
_cell.angle_beta   90.00
_cell.angle_gamma   90.00
#
_symmetry.space_group_name_H-M   'P 1'
#
loop_
_entity.id
_entity.type
_entity.pdbx_description
1 polymer ?
#
loop_
_entity_poly.entity_id
_entity_poly.type
_entity_poly.pdbx_seq_one_letter_code
_entity_poly.pdbx_strand_id
1 'polypeptide(L)'
;MSNKISVTYNTLPKVEITGNEVAMYDVVFYDLDNNAEMVYQDKIMNGHWVSVNRKYYTNWKVLVLKNGEEVYEDYFNCKNKNVVINIRSTALGDNISWVPYCEEFRKKHECNLTVICRFSNIFSKTYSNINWVNGVDEVNIHDYYVSYEIGIGIDNDIFKKNIKKLNQYFIKNIPIKYIGNLTFFDKIYQKEHPLHIPMQKIASNTLGLEYNEIRTKIECNNDERPIDDKYICISEFASAGGMKVWNNKIGWQTIIDVLSKMGYKIVSISKEKSNLKNLIKRNGDYDLNDRIWYLKHCEFFIGLPSGLSWLSWAVGKKTVMIGGFSEEWCEFIEDNIRVKNYDACGGCFNSPEHADKLCCFHDSFCPENKNFECS
;
A
#
# COMPACT_ATOMS: atom_id res chain seq x y z
N MET A 1 37.74 -20.90 -23.58
CA MET A 1 36.46 -20.23 -23.81
C MET A 1 36.41 -19.00 -22.91
N SER A 2 36.08 -17.86 -23.42
CA SER A 2 35.92 -16.63 -22.65
C SER A 2 34.84 -16.81 -21.59
N ASN A 3 34.96 -16.14 -20.46
CA ASN A 3 33.96 -16.13 -19.42
C ASN A 3 32.65 -15.50 -19.95
N LYS A 4 31.50 -16.00 -19.47
CA LYS A 4 30.18 -15.48 -19.75
C LYS A 4 29.74 -14.56 -18.64
N ILE A 5 29.31 -13.36 -18.97
CA ILE A 5 28.70 -12.38 -18.07
C ILE A 5 27.19 -12.44 -18.27
N SER A 6 26.43 -12.50 -17.17
CA SER A 6 24.97 -12.44 -17.19
C SER A 6 24.46 -11.45 -16.18
N VAL A 7 23.47 -10.64 -16.59
CA VAL A 7 22.78 -9.67 -15.73
C VAL A 7 21.33 -10.08 -15.60
N THR A 8 20.79 -10.03 -14.39
CA THR A 8 19.38 -10.31 -14.11
C THR A 8 18.82 -9.27 -13.13
N TYR A 9 17.52 -9.00 -13.23
CA TYR A 9 16.84 -7.99 -12.39
C TYR A 9 15.65 -8.57 -11.62
N ASN A 10 15.44 -9.86 -11.67
CA ASN A 10 14.24 -10.53 -11.17
C ASN A 10 13.79 -10.05 -9.78
N THR A 11 14.60 -10.28 -8.74
CA THR A 11 14.33 -9.81 -7.38
C THR A 11 15.25 -8.68 -6.95
N LEU A 12 16.48 -8.71 -7.44
CA LEU A 12 17.55 -7.74 -7.22
C LEU A 12 18.38 -7.65 -8.49
N PRO A 13 18.99 -6.50 -8.80
CA PRO A 13 20.00 -6.42 -9.86
C PRO A 13 21.19 -7.30 -9.46
N LYS A 14 21.52 -8.28 -10.30
CA LYS A 14 22.58 -9.27 -10.07
C LYS A 14 23.44 -9.43 -11.30
N VAL A 15 24.75 -9.43 -11.11
CA VAL A 15 25.74 -9.85 -12.13
C VAL A 15 26.36 -11.17 -11.71
N GLU A 16 26.43 -12.10 -12.63
CA GLU A 16 27.08 -13.40 -12.43
C GLU A 16 28.08 -13.66 -13.56
N ILE A 17 29.29 -14.07 -13.22
CA ILE A 17 30.36 -14.35 -14.18
C ILE A 17 30.68 -15.82 -14.10
N THR A 18 30.45 -16.57 -15.18
CA THR A 18 30.66 -17.99 -15.27
C THR A 18 31.75 -18.31 -16.31
N GLY A 19 32.47 -19.42 -16.14
CA GLY A 19 33.54 -19.87 -17.04
C GLY A 19 34.79 -20.27 -16.29
N ASN A 20 35.81 -20.76 -17.01
CA ASN A 20 37.01 -21.38 -16.43
C ASN A 20 38.23 -20.47 -16.51
N GLU A 21 38.18 -19.35 -17.21
CA GLU A 21 39.28 -18.38 -17.26
C GLU A 21 39.41 -17.66 -15.93
N VAL A 22 40.51 -17.84 -15.22
CA VAL A 22 40.74 -17.14 -13.95
C VAL A 22 40.98 -15.64 -14.24
N ALA A 23 40.01 -14.83 -13.87
CA ALA A 23 40.07 -13.39 -14.07
C ALA A 23 39.28 -12.65 -12.99
N MET A 24 39.73 -11.42 -12.68
CA MET A 24 39.08 -10.49 -11.79
C MET A 24 38.31 -9.46 -12.62
N TYR A 25 37.08 -9.11 -12.16
CA TYR A 25 36.21 -8.16 -12.79
C TYR A 25 35.76 -7.10 -11.79
N ASP A 26 35.79 -5.84 -12.20
CA ASP A 26 35.11 -4.76 -11.48
C ASP A 26 33.67 -4.65 -11.99
N VAL A 27 32.68 -4.77 -11.10
CA VAL A 27 31.27 -4.66 -11.41
C VAL A 27 30.72 -3.39 -10.76
N VAL A 28 30.12 -2.51 -11.57
CA VAL A 28 29.61 -1.21 -11.12
C VAL A 28 28.13 -1.10 -11.47
N PHE A 29 27.33 -0.66 -10.50
CA PHE A 29 25.89 -0.39 -10.66
C PHE A 29 25.64 1.11 -10.52
N TYR A 30 24.97 1.70 -11.51
CA TYR A 30 24.62 3.11 -11.55
C TYR A 30 23.07 3.27 -11.52
N ASP A 31 22.61 4.35 -10.88
CA ASP A 31 21.25 4.84 -10.94
C ASP A 31 21.17 6.00 -11.94
N LEU A 32 20.61 5.75 -13.12
CA LEU A 32 20.56 6.74 -14.21
C LEU A 32 19.56 7.87 -13.93
N ASP A 33 18.53 7.63 -13.11
CA ASP A 33 17.53 8.65 -12.76
C ASP A 33 18.09 9.63 -11.69
N ASN A 34 19.19 9.26 -11.03
CA ASN A 34 19.89 10.06 -10.04
C ASN A 34 21.27 10.52 -10.55
N ASN A 35 21.31 11.28 -11.65
CA ASN A 35 22.54 11.82 -12.26
C ASN A 35 23.61 10.75 -12.55
N ALA A 36 23.24 9.54 -12.88
CA ALA A 36 24.11 8.39 -13.05
C ALA A 36 25.00 8.14 -11.82
N GLU A 37 24.42 8.29 -10.63
CA GLU A 37 25.11 8.03 -9.37
C GLU A 37 25.58 6.58 -9.31
N MET A 38 26.85 6.37 -8.94
CA MET A 38 27.38 5.06 -8.62
C MET A 38 26.76 4.57 -7.30
N VAL A 39 25.87 3.58 -7.38
CA VAL A 39 25.17 3.01 -6.23
C VAL A 39 26.01 1.99 -5.50
N TYR A 40 26.72 1.14 -6.26
CA TYR A 40 27.52 0.06 -5.71
C TYR A 40 28.61 -0.37 -6.68
N GLN A 41 29.75 -0.77 -6.14
CA GLN A 41 30.86 -1.37 -6.88
C GLN A 41 31.47 -2.50 -6.07
N ASP A 42 31.86 -3.58 -6.75
CA ASP A 42 32.60 -4.69 -6.14
C ASP A 42 33.51 -5.37 -7.17
N LYS A 43 34.53 -6.07 -6.66
CA LYS A 43 35.45 -6.90 -7.45
C LYS A 43 35.15 -8.37 -7.24
N ILE A 44 34.79 -9.05 -8.31
CA ILE A 44 34.48 -10.50 -8.26
C ILE A 44 35.34 -11.30 -9.24
N MET A 45 35.59 -12.54 -8.88
CA MET A 45 36.24 -13.52 -9.79
C MET A 45 35.17 -14.24 -10.62
N ASN A 46 35.61 -14.88 -11.71
CA ASN A 46 34.79 -15.90 -12.39
C ASN A 46 34.29 -16.96 -11.38
N GLY A 47 33.11 -17.51 -11.60
CA GLY A 47 32.45 -18.43 -10.67
C GLY A 47 31.72 -17.72 -9.51
N HIS A 48 31.72 -16.37 -9.46
CA HIS A 48 31.06 -15.59 -8.43
C HIS A 48 29.98 -14.66 -9.00
N TRP A 49 29.18 -14.10 -8.10
CA TRP A 49 28.16 -13.12 -8.41
C TRP A 49 28.15 -11.97 -7.39
N VAL A 50 27.59 -10.85 -7.79
CA VAL A 50 27.35 -9.69 -6.94
C VAL A 50 25.96 -9.13 -7.21
N SER A 51 25.30 -8.61 -6.19
CA SER A 51 23.97 -7.97 -6.31
C SER A 51 23.86 -6.76 -5.40
N VAL A 52 22.94 -5.84 -5.75
CA VAL A 52 22.61 -4.66 -4.94
C VAL A 52 21.30 -4.88 -4.22
N ASN A 53 21.32 -4.72 -2.89
CA ASN A 53 20.13 -4.90 -2.06
C ASN A 53 19.23 -3.66 -2.06
N ARG A 54 18.59 -3.39 -3.22
CA ARG A 54 17.63 -2.31 -3.40
C ARG A 54 16.40 -2.86 -4.13
N LYS A 55 15.24 -2.89 -3.44
CA LYS A 55 14.01 -3.56 -3.88
C LYS A 55 12.94 -2.62 -4.47
N TYR A 56 13.21 -1.34 -4.55
CA TYR A 56 12.37 -0.38 -5.28
C TYR A 56 12.95 -0.10 -6.68
N TYR A 57 12.12 0.41 -7.56
CA TYR A 57 12.52 0.76 -8.91
C TYR A 57 13.76 1.66 -8.93
N THR A 58 14.69 1.28 -9.77
CA THR A 58 15.88 2.06 -10.11
C THR A 58 16.18 1.83 -11.58
N ASN A 59 16.51 2.89 -12.30
CA ASN A 59 16.90 2.83 -13.70
C ASN A 59 18.39 2.43 -13.78
N TRP A 60 18.62 1.13 -13.76
CA TRP A 60 19.97 0.58 -13.65
C TRP A 60 20.75 0.67 -14.95
N LYS A 61 22.01 1.15 -14.86
CA LYS A 61 23.10 0.79 -15.78
C LYS A 61 24.06 -0.12 -15.01
N VAL A 62 24.44 -1.22 -15.62
CA VAL A 62 25.47 -2.14 -15.10
C VAL A 62 26.66 -2.07 -16.02
N LEU A 63 27.86 -1.91 -15.45
CA LEU A 63 29.14 -1.88 -16.17
C LEU A 63 30.06 -2.95 -15.59
N VAL A 64 30.70 -3.75 -16.45
CA VAL A 64 31.70 -4.72 -16.04
C VAL A 64 33.01 -4.45 -16.75
N LEU A 65 34.07 -4.28 -15.96
CA LEU A 65 35.42 -4.04 -16.48
C LEU A 65 36.32 -5.24 -16.16
N LYS A 66 37.25 -5.53 -17.06
CA LYS A 66 38.34 -6.48 -16.87
C LYS A 66 39.68 -5.76 -17.10
N ASN A 67 40.55 -5.73 -16.10
CA ASN A 67 41.82 -5.01 -16.12
C ASN A 67 41.65 -3.49 -16.45
N GLY A 68 40.54 -2.89 -16.03
CA GLY A 68 40.23 -1.46 -16.28
C GLY A 68 39.59 -1.16 -17.64
N GLU A 69 39.45 -2.17 -18.51
CA GLU A 69 38.76 -2.04 -19.80
C GLU A 69 37.32 -2.52 -19.70
N GLU A 70 36.39 -1.79 -20.32
CA GLU A 70 35.00 -2.19 -20.39
C GLU A 70 34.81 -3.44 -21.27
N VAL A 71 34.22 -4.48 -20.69
CA VAL A 71 33.97 -5.76 -21.39
C VAL A 71 32.49 -6.10 -21.52
N TYR A 72 31.63 -5.42 -20.75
CA TYR A 72 30.19 -5.62 -20.81
C TYR A 72 29.44 -4.44 -20.19
N GLU A 73 28.36 -4.03 -20.82
CA GLU A 73 27.38 -3.12 -20.22
C GLU A 73 25.94 -3.62 -20.42
N ASP A 74 25.05 -3.28 -19.50
CA ASP A 74 23.64 -3.59 -19.59
C ASP A 74 22.79 -2.45 -19.04
N TYR A 75 21.61 -2.30 -19.58
CA TYR A 75 20.65 -1.27 -19.21
C TYR A 75 19.32 -1.90 -18.83
N PHE A 76 18.80 -1.55 -17.67
CA PHE A 76 17.48 -1.97 -17.24
C PHE A 76 16.38 -1.45 -18.18
N ASN A 77 15.56 -2.36 -18.68
CA ASN A 77 14.46 -1.97 -19.58
C ASN A 77 13.30 -2.98 -19.49
N CYS A 78 12.15 -2.50 -19.02
CA CYS A 78 10.94 -3.31 -18.87
C CYS A 78 10.10 -3.42 -20.17
N LYS A 79 10.41 -2.69 -21.22
CA LYS A 79 9.59 -2.65 -22.43
C LYS A 79 9.39 -4.05 -23.01
N ASN A 80 8.11 -4.45 -23.19
CA ASN A 80 7.70 -5.78 -23.66
C ASN A 80 8.17 -6.95 -22.77
N LYS A 81 8.59 -6.67 -21.52
CA LYS A 81 8.99 -7.70 -20.55
C LYS A 81 7.83 -8.01 -19.61
N ASN A 82 7.86 -9.24 -19.08
CA ASN A 82 6.93 -9.64 -18.03
C ASN A 82 7.40 -9.06 -16.69
N VAL A 83 6.55 -8.27 -16.07
CA VAL A 83 6.80 -7.64 -14.77
C VAL A 83 5.72 -8.10 -13.79
N VAL A 84 6.10 -8.36 -12.55
CA VAL A 84 5.14 -8.66 -11.49
C VAL A 84 5.22 -7.63 -10.37
N ILE A 85 4.07 -7.13 -9.93
CA ILE A 85 3.92 -6.25 -8.77
C ILE A 85 3.04 -6.96 -7.74
N ASN A 86 3.56 -7.16 -6.54
CA ASN A 86 2.84 -7.76 -5.43
C ASN A 86 2.37 -6.67 -4.46
N ILE A 87 1.06 -6.51 -4.30
CA ILE A 87 0.47 -5.65 -3.27
C ILE A 87 0.36 -6.47 -1.98
N ARG A 88 1.31 -6.28 -1.05
CA ARG A 88 1.46 -7.10 0.17
C ARG A 88 0.42 -6.84 1.26
N SER A 89 -0.51 -5.94 1.06
CA SER A 89 -1.51 -5.63 2.07
C SER A 89 -2.80 -6.42 1.90
N THR A 90 -3.37 -6.85 3.01
CA THR A 90 -4.71 -7.42 3.09
C THR A 90 -5.79 -6.37 3.37
N ALA A 91 -5.41 -5.11 3.59
CA ALA A 91 -6.33 -4.01 3.85
C ALA A 91 -6.89 -3.44 2.53
N LEU A 92 -8.20 -3.24 2.49
CA LEU A 92 -8.89 -2.74 1.30
C LEU A 92 -8.40 -1.34 0.88
N GLY A 93 -8.20 -0.43 1.86
CA GLY A 93 -7.75 0.93 1.60
C GLY A 93 -6.38 1.00 0.92
N ASP A 94 -5.43 0.18 1.37
CA ASP A 94 -4.09 0.09 0.81
C ASP A 94 -4.14 -0.36 -0.65
N ASN A 95 -4.89 -1.43 -0.93
CA ASN A 95 -5.03 -1.93 -2.30
C ASN A 95 -5.66 -0.88 -3.23
N ILE A 96 -6.72 -0.19 -2.77
CA ILE A 96 -7.35 0.88 -3.55
C ILE A 96 -6.35 2.02 -3.77
N SER A 97 -5.56 2.39 -2.77
CA SER A 97 -4.62 3.51 -2.88
C SER A 97 -3.48 3.24 -3.87
N TRP A 98 -3.03 1.97 -4.02
CA TRP A 98 -1.82 1.63 -4.78
C TRP A 98 -2.05 1.12 -6.19
N VAL A 99 -3.24 0.57 -6.47
CA VAL A 99 -3.58 0.02 -7.81
C VAL A 99 -3.38 1.00 -8.97
N PRO A 100 -3.77 2.29 -8.89
CA PRO A 100 -3.57 3.20 -10.01
C PRO A 100 -2.10 3.37 -10.41
N TYR A 101 -1.17 3.27 -9.48
CA TYR A 101 0.27 3.33 -9.77
C TYR A 101 0.79 2.09 -10.51
N CYS A 102 0.15 0.94 -10.33
CA CYS A 102 0.48 -0.25 -11.12
C CYS A 102 0.18 0.01 -12.62
N GLU A 103 -0.97 0.63 -12.93
CA GLU A 103 -1.31 0.98 -14.31
C GLU A 103 -0.41 2.09 -14.88
N GLU A 104 -0.07 3.10 -14.08
CA GLU A 104 0.87 4.14 -14.52
C GLU A 104 2.28 3.57 -14.77
N PHE A 105 2.73 2.62 -13.96
CA PHE A 105 3.98 1.89 -14.20
C PHE A 105 3.91 1.10 -15.52
N ARG A 106 2.83 0.35 -15.74
CA ARG A 106 2.62 -0.41 -16.99
C ARG A 106 2.69 0.49 -18.22
N LYS A 107 1.99 1.64 -18.18
CA LYS A 107 1.99 2.61 -19.27
C LYS A 107 3.36 3.22 -19.51
N LYS A 108 4.02 3.70 -18.45
CA LYS A 108 5.35 4.34 -18.53
C LYS A 108 6.40 3.41 -19.15
N HIS A 109 6.35 2.13 -18.78
CA HIS A 109 7.37 1.16 -19.17
C HIS A 109 6.95 0.24 -20.32
N GLU A 110 5.73 0.36 -20.84
CA GLU A 110 5.19 -0.48 -21.92
C GLU A 110 5.40 -1.99 -21.69
N CYS A 111 5.23 -2.43 -20.44
CA CYS A 111 5.50 -3.81 -20.01
C CYS A 111 4.21 -4.67 -19.94
N ASN A 112 4.40 -5.99 -19.94
CA ASN A 112 3.35 -6.97 -19.65
C ASN A 112 3.24 -7.12 -18.14
N LEU A 113 2.25 -6.48 -17.53
CA LEU A 113 2.15 -6.40 -16.08
C LEU A 113 1.20 -7.45 -15.52
N THR A 114 1.69 -8.20 -14.53
CA THR A 114 0.90 -9.01 -13.61
C THR A 114 0.86 -8.33 -12.24
N VAL A 115 -0.32 -8.21 -11.64
CA VAL A 115 -0.49 -7.67 -10.29
C VAL A 115 -1.10 -8.74 -9.38
N ILE A 116 -0.39 -9.04 -8.31
CA ILE A 116 -0.89 -9.91 -7.23
C ILE A 116 -1.65 -9.02 -6.25
N CYS A 117 -2.97 -9.21 -6.17
CA CYS A 117 -3.86 -8.38 -5.38
C CYS A 117 -5.04 -9.18 -4.86
N ARG A 118 -5.25 -9.16 -3.54
CA ARG A 118 -6.36 -9.87 -2.89
C ARG A 118 -7.75 -9.44 -3.39
N PHE A 119 -7.89 -8.21 -3.86
CA PHE A 119 -9.16 -7.62 -4.31
C PHE A 119 -9.21 -7.45 -5.83
N SER A 120 -8.51 -8.31 -6.57
CA SER A 120 -8.41 -8.25 -8.03
C SER A 120 -9.78 -8.17 -8.74
N ASN A 121 -10.80 -8.83 -8.18
CA ASN A 121 -12.15 -8.90 -8.71
C ASN A 121 -12.85 -7.53 -8.86
N ILE A 122 -12.51 -6.54 -8.02
CA ILE A 122 -13.10 -5.19 -8.13
C ILE A 122 -12.29 -4.27 -9.07
N PHE A 123 -11.08 -4.66 -9.47
CA PHE A 123 -10.20 -3.84 -10.31
C PHE A 123 -10.11 -4.35 -11.76
N SER A 124 -10.26 -5.66 -11.96
CA SER A 124 -9.95 -6.33 -13.24
C SER A 124 -10.75 -5.81 -14.43
N LYS A 125 -11.97 -5.34 -14.22
CA LYS A 125 -12.80 -4.77 -15.27
C LYS A 125 -12.26 -3.41 -15.73
N THR A 126 -11.92 -2.54 -14.79
CA THR A 126 -11.44 -1.18 -15.07
C THR A 126 -10.01 -1.16 -15.60
N TYR A 127 -9.15 -2.03 -15.07
CA TYR A 127 -7.74 -2.13 -15.43
C TYR A 127 -7.50 -3.42 -16.23
N SER A 128 -8.22 -3.59 -17.31
CA SER A 128 -8.25 -4.82 -18.14
C SER A 128 -6.94 -5.15 -18.84
N ASN A 129 -6.00 -4.20 -18.93
CA ASN A 129 -4.67 -4.42 -19.52
C ASN A 129 -3.65 -5.00 -18.52
N ILE A 130 -4.06 -5.21 -17.27
CA ILE A 130 -3.26 -5.85 -16.23
C ILE A 130 -3.72 -7.30 -16.07
N ASN A 131 -2.76 -8.23 -16.00
CA ASN A 131 -3.04 -9.60 -15.62
C ASN A 131 -3.17 -9.68 -14.08
N TRP A 132 -4.35 -10.07 -13.59
CA TRP A 132 -4.66 -10.09 -12.17
C TRP A 132 -4.59 -11.49 -11.58
N VAL A 133 -3.92 -11.62 -10.42
CA VAL A 133 -3.84 -12.86 -9.63
C VAL A 133 -4.17 -12.56 -8.17
N ASN A 134 -4.78 -13.52 -7.48
CA ASN A 134 -5.22 -13.33 -6.10
C ASN A 134 -4.16 -13.69 -5.06
N GLY A 135 -3.25 -14.59 -5.36
CA GLY A 135 -2.26 -15.10 -4.43
C GLY A 135 -0.86 -15.24 -5.01
N VAL A 136 0.14 -15.17 -4.14
CA VAL A 136 1.55 -15.34 -4.52
C VAL A 136 1.85 -16.77 -5.01
N ASP A 137 1.09 -17.74 -4.56
CA ASP A 137 1.26 -19.16 -4.95
C ASP A 137 0.86 -19.44 -6.40
N GLU A 138 0.14 -18.51 -7.03
CA GLU A 138 -0.25 -18.59 -8.44
C GLU A 138 0.86 -18.10 -9.40
N VAL A 139 1.96 -17.59 -8.86
CA VAL A 139 3.01 -16.91 -9.62
C VAL A 139 4.38 -17.48 -9.29
N ASN A 140 5.11 -17.94 -10.30
CA ASN A 140 6.54 -18.19 -10.15
C ASN A 140 7.33 -16.92 -10.48
N ILE A 141 7.84 -16.23 -9.47
CA ILE A 141 8.57 -14.95 -9.61
C ILE A 141 9.76 -15.09 -10.59
N HIS A 142 10.38 -16.26 -10.69
CA HIS A 142 11.54 -16.50 -11.58
C HIS A 142 11.18 -16.40 -13.08
N ASP A 143 9.90 -16.44 -13.44
CA ASP A 143 9.45 -16.30 -14.83
C ASP A 143 9.32 -14.83 -15.27
N TYR A 144 9.58 -13.90 -14.37
CA TYR A 144 9.46 -12.45 -14.62
C TYR A 144 10.83 -11.79 -14.73
N TYR A 145 10.89 -10.76 -15.57
CA TYR A 145 12.09 -9.93 -15.73
C TYR A 145 12.45 -9.20 -14.44
N VAL A 146 11.43 -8.64 -13.77
CA VAL A 146 11.57 -7.94 -12.48
C VAL A 146 10.30 -8.11 -11.64
N SER A 147 10.49 -8.11 -10.31
CA SER A 147 9.40 -8.12 -9.33
C SER A 147 9.52 -6.95 -8.37
N TYR A 148 8.38 -6.31 -8.06
CA TYR A 148 8.28 -5.28 -7.03
C TYR A 148 7.25 -5.66 -5.97
N GLU A 149 7.45 -5.18 -4.74
CA GLU A 149 6.52 -5.39 -3.64
C GLU A 149 6.09 -4.03 -3.07
N ILE A 150 4.81 -3.69 -3.20
CA ILE A 150 4.23 -2.50 -2.58
C ILE A 150 3.67 -2.89 -1.22
N GLY A 151 4.11 -2.19 -0.18
CA GLY A 151 3.65 -2.44 1.18
C GLY A 151 4.26 -1.47 2.17
N ILE A 152 3.66 -1.39 3.35
CA ILE A 152 4.25 -0.74 4.51
C ILE A 152 5.29 -1.73 5.03
N GLY A 153 6.50 -1.63 4.50
CA GLY A 153 7.54 -2.65 4.46
C GLY A 153 7.81 -3.40 5.76
N ILE A 154 7.70 -4.71 5.70
CA ILE A 154 8.32 -5.60 6.70
C ILE A 154 8.92 -6.78 5.96
N ASP A 155 10.24 -6.91 6.04
CA ASP A 155 10.89 -8.17 5.83
C ASP A 155 10.60 -9.07 7.03
N ASN A 156 10.00 -10.24 6.79
CA ASN A 156 9.69 -11.21 7.85
C ASN A 156 10.93 -11.63 8.65
N ASP A 157 12.12 -11.57 8.07
CA ASP A 157 13.36 -11.97 8.74
C ASP A 157 13.93 -10.83 9.59
N ILE A 158 13.80 -9.58 9.13
CA ILE A 158 14.07 -8.38 9.92
C ILE A 158 13.06 -8.29 11.08
N PHE A 159 11.79 -8.58 10.80
CA PHE A 159 10.75 -8.69 11.81
C PHE A 159 11.09 -9.72 12.89
N LYS A 160 11.41 -10.96 12.55
CA LYS A 160 11.78 -12.01 13.49
C LYS A 160 13.04 -11.65 14.30
N LYS A 161 14.02 -10.99 13.68
CA LYS A 161 15.26 -10.55 14.32
C LYS A 161 15.00 -9.42 15.32
N ASN A 162 14.11 -8.50 15.00
CA ASN A 162 13.78 -7.35 15.84
C ASN A 162 12.75 -7.70 16.93
N ILE A 163 11.85 -8.66 16.71
CA ILE A 163 10.99 -9.21 17.77
C ILE A 163 11.82 -9.71 18.95
N LYS A 164 12.93 -10.38 18.73
CA LYS A 164 13.82 -10.82 19.83
C LYS A 164 14.37 -9.65 20.62
N LYS A 165 14.66 -8.51 19.98
CA LYS A 165 15.10 -7.29 20.68
C LYS A 165 13.94 -6.57 21.39
N LEU A 166 12.78 -6.48 20.75
CA LEU A 166 11.58 -5.88 21.33
C LEU A 166 11.03 -6.70 22.50
N ASN A 167 11.09 -8.03 22.43
CA ASN A 167 10.73 -8.90 23.56
C ASN A 167 11.55 -8.61 24.84
N GLN A 168 12.76 -8.10 24.73
CA GLN A 168 13.56 -7.71 25.88
C GLN A 168 13.06 -6.40 26.54
N TYR A 169 12.39 -5.51 25.78
CA TYR A 169 12.00 -4.18 26.26
C TYR A 169 10.51 -3.99 26.51
N PHE A 170 9.60 -4.66 25.79
CA PHE A 170 8.18 -4.32 25.78
C PHE A 170 7.19 -5.46 26.03
N ILE A 171 7.59 -6.74 25.94
CA ILE A 171 6.60 -7.83 25.77
C ILE A 171 6.59 -8.79 26.95
N LYS A 172 6.34 -8.30 28.15
CA LYS A 172 5.90 -9.24 29.21
C LYS A 172 4.42 -9.63 29.11
N ASN A 173 3.59 -8.91 28.35
CA ASN A 173 2.14 -9.06 28.39
C ASN A 173 1.36 -9.02 27.05
N ILE A 174 2.03 -9.03 25.88
CA ILE A 174 1.31 -9.00 24.59
C ILE A 174 1.42 -10.35 23.89
N PRO A 175 0.30 -11.03 23.57
CA PRO A 175 0.33 -12.29 22.83
C PRO A 175 0.97 -12.13 21.44
N ILE A 176 1.87 -13.01 21.07
CA ILE A 176 2.63 -13.02 19.80
C ILE A 176 1.74 -12.91 18.55
N LYS A 177 0.49 -13.38 18.61
CA LYS A 177 -0.49 -13.28 17.51
C LYS A 177 -0.83 -11.84 17.09
N TYR A 178 -0.56 -10.84 17.92
CA TYR A 178 -0.83 -9.42 17.66
C TYR A 178 0.40 -8.65 17.12
N ILE A 179 1.57 -9.29 17.04
CA ILE A 179 2.82 -8.66 16.62
C ILE A 179 2.93 -8.56 15.08
N GLY A 180 1.95 -9.07 14.33
CA GLY A 180 1.98 -9.15 12.87
C GLY A 180 1.97 -7.83 12.09
N ASN A 181 1.79 -6.68 12.76
CA ASN A 181 1.64 -5.37 12.09
C ASN A 181 2.68 -4.33 12.51
N LEU A 182 3.85 -4.77 12.97
CA LEU A 182 4.96 -3.85 13.24
C LEU A 182 5.46 -3.22 11.93
N THR A 183 5.41 -1.91 11.84
CA THR A 183 5.97 -1.16 10.72
C THR A 183 7.43 -0.83 11.01
N PHE A 184 8.34 -1.63 10.47
CA PHE A 184 9.76 -1.27 10.43
C PHE A 184 10.08 -0.65 9.08
N PHE A 185 10.66 0.53 9.11
CA PHE A 185 11.20 1.14 7.91
C PHE A 185 12.55 0.50 7.57
N ASP A 186 12.64 -0.04 6.37
CA ASP A 186 13.91 -0.48 5.80
C ASP A 186 14.12 0.24 4.46
N LYS A 187 15.21 0.99 4.36
CA LYS A 187 15.62 1.72 3.16
C LYS A 187 15.84 0.84 1.92
N ILE A 188 15.90 -0.47 2.10
CA ILE A 188 15.97 -1.44 1.00
C ILE A 188 14.67 -1.44 0.18
N TYR A 189 13.52 -1.27 0.85
CA TYR A 189 12.19 -1.35 0.23
C TYR A 189 11.62 0.01 -0.16
N GLN A 190 12.00 1.07 0.56
CA GLN A 190 11.38 2.39 0.45
C GLN A 190 12.43 3.49 0.57
N LYS A 191 12.30 4.55 -0.26
CA LYS A 191 13.15 5.75 -0.18
C LYS A 191 12.85 6.60 1.06
N GLU A 192 11.60 6.61 1.51
CA GLU A 192 11.10 7.42 2.62
C GLU A 192 10.33 6.54 3.61
N HIS A 193 10.23 6.96 4.85
CA HIS A 193 9.48 6.24 5.86
C HIS A 193 7.98 6.20 5.50
N PRO A 194 7.35 5.01 5.36
CA PRO A 194 6.00 4.87 4.80
C PRO A 194 4.90 5.54 5.64
N LEU A 195 5.12 5.74 6.94
CA LEU A 195 4.15 6.43 7.80
C LEU A 195 4.31 7.97 7.77
N HIS A 196 5.38 8.49 7.17
CA HIS A 196 5.63 9.93 7.09
C HIS A 196 5.32 10.50 5.70
N ILE A 197 4.67 9.73 4.85
CA ILE A 197 4.28 10.11 3.49
C ILE A 197 2.83 9.74 3.24
N PRO A 198 2.15 10.38 2.26
CA PRO A 198 0.83 9.97 1.81
C PRO A 198 0.79 8.49 1.44
N MET A 199 -0.31 7.81 1.74
CA MET A 199 -0.45 6.38 1.49
C MET A 199 -0.18 6.02 0.02
N GLN A 200 -0.62 6.84 -0.91
CA GLN A 200 -0.36 6.63 -2.33
C GLN A 200 1.12 6.82 -2.71
N LYS A 201 1.85 7.69 -2.01
CA LYS A 201 3.27 7.92 -2.26
C LYS A 201 4.14 6.69 -1.99
N ILE A 202 3.67 5.76 -1.17
CA ILE A 202 4.33 4.46 -0.96
C ILE A 202 4.48 3.72 -2.28
N ALA A 203 3.41 3.64 -3.08
CA ALA A 203 3.44 2.98 -4.38
C ALA A 203 4.29 3.73 -5.39
N SER A 204 4.17 5.07 -5.48
CA SER A 204 4.99 5.86 -6.40
C SER A 204 6.49 5.72 -6.10
N ASN A 205 6.88 5.76 -4.83
CA ASN A 205 8.27 5.56 -4.41
C ASN A 205 8.79 4.16 -4.76
N THR A 206 7.98 3.12 -4.50
CA THR A 206 8.36 1.74 -4.83
C THR A 206 8.55 1.54 -6.33
N LEU A 207 7.72 2.18 -7.14
CA LEU A 207 7.68 2.00 -8.59
C LEU A 207 8.47 3.07 -9.38
N GLY A 208 9.16 3.99 -8.72
CA GLY A 208 9.93 5.04 -9.38
C GLY A 208 9.07 6.00 -10.22
N LEU A 209 7.87 6.29 -9.71
CA LEU A 209 6.94 7.21 -10.35
C LEU A 209 6.90 8.54 -9.60
N GLU A 210 6.52 9.59 -10.29
CA GLU A 210 6.19 10.86 -9.67
C GLU A 210 4.93 10.72 -8.83
N TYR A 211 4.92 11.32 -7.64
CA TYR A 211 3.75 11.34 -6.79
C TYR A 211 2.78 12.43 -7.24
N ASN A 212 1.58 12.01 -7.61
CA ASN A 212 0.39 12.84 -7.76
C ASN A 212 -0.77 12.03 -7.20
N GLU A 213 -1.74 12.64 -6.51
CA GLU A 213 -2.92 11.93 -6.10
C GLU A 213 -3.69 11.41 -7.32
N ILE A 214 -3.87 10.10 -7.41
CA ILE A 214 -4.56 9.46 -8.52
C ILE A 214 -5.78 8.71 -7.97
N ARG A 215 -6.98 9.17 -8.35
CA ARG A 215 -8.20 8.47 -7.97
C ARG A 215 -8.27 7.10 -8.64
N THR A 216 -8.32 6.06 -7.82
CA THR A 216 -8.62 4.71 -8.29
C THR A 216 -10.01 4.66 -8.90
N LYS A 217 -10.13 4.04 -10.06
CA LYS A 217 -11.43 3.87 -10.72
C LYS A 217 -11.96 2.47 -10.45
N ILE A 218 -13.18 2.39 -9.97
CA ILE A 218 -13.90 1.12 -9.77
C ILE A 218 -15.27 1.26 -10.43
N GLU A 219 -15.56 0.34 -11.34
CA GLU A 219 -16.85 0.28 -12.02
C GLU A 219 -17.88 -0.47 -11.20
N CYS A 220 -19.09 0.08 -11.17
CA CYS A 220 -20.25 -0.62 -10.65
C CYS A 220 -20.87 -1.47 -11.75
N ASN A 221 -21.22 -2.72 -11.43
CA ASN A 221 -21.83 -3.64 -12.38
C ASN A 221 -23.35 -3.49 -12.48
N ASN A 222 -23.95 -2.65 -11.64
CA ASN A 222 -25.40 -2.42 -11.62
C ASN A 222 -25.71 -0.92 -11.67
N ASP A 223 -26.39 -0.49 -12.72
CA ASP A 223 -26.76 0.92 -12.95
C ASP A 223 -28.10 1.28 -12.28
N GLU A 224 -28.90 0.30 -11.86
CA GLU A 224 -30.16 0.54 -11.14
C GLU A 224 -29.86 0.98 -9.69
N ARG A 225 -30.66 1.90 -9.19
CA ARG A 225 -30.52 2.33 -7.79
C ARG A 225 -31.02 1.23 -6.83
N PRO A 226 -30.26 0.93 -5.74
CA PRO A 226 -30.70 -0.05 -4.74
C PRO A 226 -31.85 0.46 -3.86
N ILE A 227 -32.07 1.77 -3.83
CA ILE A 227 -33.10 2.47 -3.06
C ILE A 227 -33.56 3.68 -3.88
N ASP A 228 -34.88 3.84 -4.07
CA ASP A 228 -35.46 4.95 -4.84
C ASP A 228 -35.31 6.30 -4.14
N ASP A 229 -35.44 6.31 -2.81
CA ASP A 229 -35.24 7.48 -1.99
C ASP A 229 -33.79 8.02 -2.05
N LYS A 230 -33.60 9.30 -1.80
CA LYS A 230 -32.27 9.85 -1.54
C LYS A 230 -31.69 9.25 -0.28
N TYR A 231 -30.46 8.73 -0.37
CA TYR A 231 -29.83 8.10 0.78
C TYR A 231 -28.32 8.42 0.89
N ILE A 232 -27.82 8.26 2.10
CA ILE A 232 -26.43 8.45 2.48
C ILE A 232 -25.90 7.12 3.01
N CYS A 233 -24.71 6.71 2.58
CA CYS A 233 -24.02 5.56 3.15
C CYS A 233 -23.16 5.97 4.34
N ILE A 234 -23.16 5.15 5.39
CA ILE A 234 -22.29 5.34 6.54
C ILE A 234 -21.49 4.09 6.88
N SER A 235 -20.32 4.30 7.51
CA SER A 235 -19.54 3.24 8.16
C SER A 235 -18.97 3.73 9.47
N GLU A 236 -19.56 3.25 10.57
CA GLU A 236 -19.18 3.61 11.92
C GLU A 236 -18.03 2.76 12.50
N PHE A 237 -17.56 1.78 11.73
CA PHE A 237 -16.49 0.88 12.15
C PHE A 237 -15.29 0.94 11.22
N ALA A 238 -14.10 0.66 11.80
CA ALA A 238 -12.85 0.49 11.08
C ALA A 238 -12.10 -0.74 11.59
N SER A 239 -11.36 -1.41 10.71
CA SER A 239 -10.67 -2.68 11.02
C SER A 239 -9.46 -2.55 11.96
N ALA A 240 -8.94 -1.36 12.18
CA ALA A 240 -7.74 -1.13 12.99
C ALA A 240 -8.03 -0.91 14.49
N GLY A 241 -9.00 -1.63 15.05
CA GLY A 241 -9.33 -1.56 16.46
C GLY A 241 -9.81 -0.18 16.93
N GLY A 242 -9.58 0.15 18.19
CA GLY A 242 -10.08 1.36 18.83
C GLY A 242 -9.48 2.68 18.34
N MET A 243 -8.32 2.67 17.67
CA MET A 243 -7.59 3.89 17.28
C MET A 243 -8.29 4.74 16.21
N LYS A 244 -9.12 4.13 15.38
CA LYS A 244 -9.88 4.82 14.32
C LYS A 244 -11.34 5.05 14.70
N VAL A 245 -11.77 4.66 15.89
CA VAL A 245 -13.16 4.81 16.33
C VAL A 245 -13.44 6.25 16.70
N TRP A 246 -14.55 6.77 16.23
CA TRP A 246 -15.09 8.01 16.78
C TRP A 246 -15.73 7.74 18.14
N ASN A 247 -15.09 8.18 19.23
CA ASN A 247 -15.48 7.83 20.60
C ASN A 247 -16.66 8.63 21.18
N ASN A 248 -17.25 9.53 20.39
CA ASN A 248 -18.46 10.27 20.81
C ASN A 248 -19.66 9.31 20.89
N LYS A 249 -20.12 9.05 22.12
CA LYS A 249 -21.17 8.06 22.42
C LYS A 249 -22.49 8.30 21.72
N ILE A 250 -22.81 9.54 21.41
CA ILE A 250 -24.08 9.93 20.75
C ILE A 250 -23.86 10.43 19.32
N GLY A 251 -22.63 10.65 18.89
CA GLY A 251 -22.30 11.34 17.66
C GLY A 251 -22.93 10.71 16.43
N TRP A 252 -22.73 9.41 16.23
CA TRP A 252 -23.31 8.67 15.11
C TRP A 252 -24.85 8.73 15.09
N GLN A 253 -25.49 8.54 16.25
CA GLN A 253 -26.96 8.61 16.32
C GLN A 253 -27.46 10.02 16.02
N THR A 254 -26.76 11.04 16.52
CA THR A 254 -27.10 12.45 16.23
C THR A 254 -27.01 12.76 14.74
N ILE A 255 -25.94 12.31 14.05
CA ILE A 255 -25.80 12.47 12.59
C ILE A 255 -26.99 11.82 11.88
N ILE A 256 -27.32 10.57 12.23
CA ILE A 256 -28.43 9.83 11.62
C ILE A 256 -29.75 10.58 11.81
N ASP A 257 -30.03 11.04 13.03
CA ASP A 257 -31.30 11.69 13.34
C ASP A 257 -31.45 13.06 12.62
N VAL A 258 -30.33 13.81 12.50
CA VAL A 258 -30.32 15.09 11.74
C VAL A 258 -30.56 14.84 10.26
N LEU A 259 -29.80 13.93 9.65
CA LEU A 259 -29.91 13.64 8.23
C LEU A 259 -31.25 13.01 7.86
N SER A 260 -31.82 12.19 8.75
CA SER A 260 -33.15 11.61 8.56
C SER A 260 -34.23 12.70 8.58
N LYS A 261 -34.12 13.72 9.45
CA LYS A 261 -35.02 14.90 9.47
C LYS A 261 -34.89 15.75 8.20
N MET A 262 -33.72 15.72 7.54
CA MET A 262 -33.51 16.37 6.25
C MET A 262 -34.06 15.57 5.07
N GLY A 263 -34.66 14.41 5.32
CA GLY A 263 -35.30 13.56 4.31
C GLY A 263 -34.41 12.47 3.69
N TYR A 264 -33.21 12.26 4.22
CA TYR A 264 -32.34 11.17 3.73
C TYR A 264 -32.65 9.83 4.41
N LYS A 265 -32.64 8.76 3.64
CA LYS A 265 -32.46 7.41 4.20
C LYS A 265 -30.98 7.18 4.54
N ILE A 266 -30.71 6.52 5.64
CA ILE A 266 -29.32 6.24 6.05
C ILE A 266 -29.07 4.74 5.94
N VAL A 267 -27.99 4.38 5.24
CA VAL A 267 -27.60 2.98 4.97
C VAL A 267 -26.26 2.70 5.64
N SER A 268 -26.22 1.83 6.64
CA SER A 268 -24.98 1.34 7.20
C SER A 268 -24.45 0.17 6.35
N ILE A 269 -23.24 0.32 5.83
CA ILE A 269 -22.56 -0.67 4.96
C ILE A 269 -21.33 -1.30 5.61
N SER A 270 -21.12 -1.08 6.91
CA SER A 270 -20.05 -1.72 7.68
C SER A 270 -20.16 -3.24 7.65
N LYS A 271 -19.05 -3.94 7.87
CA LYS A 271 -19.06 -5.39 8.10
C LYS A 271 -19.73 -5.74 9.44
N GLU A 272 -19.40 -4.98 10.45
CA GLU A 272 -19.87 -5.15 11.83
C GLU A 272 -21.34 -4.75 11.96
N LYS A 273 -22.07 -5.41 12.88
CA LYS A 273 -23.48 -5.09 13.14
C LYS A 273 -23.62 -3.73 13.83
N SER A 274 -24.39 -2.86 13.24
CA SER A 274 -24.77 -1.58 13.83
C SER A 274 -25.87 -1.74 14.90
N ASN A 275 -25.70 -1.07 16.05
CA ASN A 275 -26.72 -0.93 17.09
C ASN A 275 -27.49 0.39 16.99
N LEU A 276 -27.17 1.23 16.03
CA LEU A 276 -27.83 2.52 15.79
C LEU A 276 -29.28 2.32 15.29
N LYS A 277 -30.12 3.31 15.53
CA LYS A 277 -31.52 3.31 15.15
C LYS A 277 -31.75 4.12 13.87
N ASN A 278 -32.91 3.99 13.26
CA ASN A 278 -33.36 4.76 12.09
C ASN A 278 -32.44 4.62 10.88
N LEU A 279 -31.92 3.41 10.63
CA LEU A 279 -31.10 3.15 9.46
C LEU A 279 -31.40 1.81 8.79
N ILE A 280 -31.10 1.72 7.52
CA ILE A 280 -31.15 0.51 6.72
C ILE A 280 -29.82 -0.23 6.95
N LYS A 281 -29.88 -1.43 7.48
CA LYS A 281 -28.71 -2.23 7.83
C LYS A 281 -28.32 -3.12 6.67
N ARG A 282 -27.18 -2.83 6.04
CA ARG A 282 -26.49 -3.67 5.06
C ARG A 282 -25.12 -4.11 5.61
N ASN A 283 -25.19 -4.64 6.86
CA ASN A 283 -24.03 -5.12 7.61
C ASN A 283 -23.81 -6.62 7.35
N GLY A 284 -22.57 -7.06 7.48
CA GLY A 284 -22.19 -8.48 7.33
C GLY A 284 -21.13 -8.70 6.26
N ASP A 285 -20.85 -9.98 5.99
CA ASP A 285 -19.87 -10.41 4.98
C ASP A 285 -20.45 -10.39 3.55
N TYR A 286 -21.08 -9.28 3.16
CA TYR A 286 -21.51 -9.10 1.78
C TYR A 286 -20.30 -8.90 0.86
N ASP A 287 -20.45 -9.26 -0.40
CA ASP A 287 -19.48 -8.98 -1.45
C ASP A 287 -19.21 -7.46 -1.52
N LEU A 288 -17.99 -7.10 -1.84
CA LEU A 288 -17.61 -5.71 -2.08
C LEU A 288 -18.40 -5.08 -3.23
N ASN A 289 -18.84 -5.85 -4.21
CA ASN A 289 -19.71 -5.36 -5.29
C ASN A 289 -21.05 -4.84 -4.78
N ASP A 290 -21.64 -5.42 -3.74
CA ASP A 290 -22.84 -4.87 -3.12
C ASP A 290 -22.56 -3.51 -2.48
N ARG A 291 -21.40 -3.35 -1.80
CA ARG A 291 -21.00 -2.07 -1.22
C ARG A 291 -20.71 -1.02 -2.28
N ILE A 292 -20.05 -1.42 -3.38
CA ILE A 292 -19.82 -0.57 -4.55
C ILE A 292 -21.15 -0.08 -5.11
N TRP A 293 -22.13 -0.97 -5.24
CA TRP A 293 -23.46 -0.62 -5.73
C TRP A 293 -24.18 0.42 -4.85
N TYR A 294 -24.22 0.21 -3.52
CA TYR A 294 -24.78 1.21 -2.62
C TYR A 294 -24.01 2.52 -2.65
N LEU A 295 -22.69 2.48 -2.63
CA LEU A 295 -21.83 3.68 -2.69
C LEU A 295 -22.01 4.44 -4.01
N LYS A 296 -22.09 3.75 -5.13
CA LYS A 296 -22.26 4.39 -6.46
C LYS A 296 -23.49 5.27 -6.55
N HIS A 297 -24.56 4.89 -5.88
CA HIS A 297 -25.86 5.54 -5.98
C HIS A 297 -26.23 6.40 -4.77
N CYS A 298 -25.44 6.43 -3.70
CA CYS A 298 -25.68 7.34 -2.57
C CYS A 298 -25.36 8.80 -2.92
N GLU A 299 -25.86 9.73 -2.13
CA GLU A 299 -25.54 11.15 -2.31
C GLU A 299 -24.08 11.43 -1.90
N PHE A 300 -23.68 10.93 -0.74
CA PHE A 300 -22.31 10.96 -0.23
C PHE A 300 -22.11 9.89 0.84
N PHE A 301 -20.86 9.72 1.28
CA PHE A 301 -20.49 8.74 2.30
C PHE A 301 -19.95 9.44 3.55
N ILE A 302 -20.28 8.92 4.74
CA ILE A 302 -19.67 9.33 6.01
C ILE A 302 -19.03 8.11 6.66
N GLY A 303 -17.75 8.19 7.00
CA GLY A 303 -17.04 7.09 7.63
C GLY A 303 -15.78 7.50 8.38
N LEU A 304 -15.01 6.50 8.75
CA LEU A 304 -13.74 6.64 9.43
C LEU A 304 -12.59 6.53 8.40
N PRO A 305 -11.34 6.89 8.75
CA PRO A 305 -10.15 6.66 7.92
C PRO A 305 -9.92 5.15 7.67
N SER A 306 -10.67 4.56 6.75
CA SER A 306 -10.73 3.11 6.53
C SER A 306 -10.94 2.75 5.06
N GLY A 307 -10.90 1.44 4.76
CA GLY A 307 -11.09 0.93 3.40
C GLY A 307 -12.41 1.32 2.74
N LEU A 308 -13.51 1.52 3.49
CA LEU A 308 -14.79 1.94 2.91
C LEU A 308 -14.79 3.43 2.51
N SER A 309 -14.03 4.28 3.18
CA SER A 309 -13.81 5.66 2.72
C SER A 309 -13.03 5.69 1.40
N TRP A 310 -11.97 4.88 1.27
CA TRP A 310 -11.25 4.71 0.02
C TRP A 310 -12.14 4.13 -1.09
N LEU A 311 -13.01 3.18 -0.77
CA LEU A 311 -13.95 2.60 -1.72
C LEU A 311 -14.97 3.62 -2.21
N SER A 312 -15.51 4.45 -1.30
CA SER A 312 -16.40 5.54 -1.64
C SER A 312 -15.74 6.53 -2.61
N TRP A 313 -14.54 6.95 -2.31
CA TRP A 313 -13.77 7.82 -3.20
C TRP A 313 -13.50 7.18 -4.57
N ALA A 314 -13.13 5.92 -4.60
CA ALA A 314 -12.83 5.19 -5.84
C ALA A 314 -14.04 5.05 -6.77
N VAL A 315 -15.26 4.98 -6.24
CA VAL A 315 -16.50 5.00 -7.06
C VAL A 315 -17.01 6.42 -7.37
N GLY A 316 -16.22 7.45 -7.03
CA GLY A 316 -16.48 8.83 -7.39
C GLY A 316 -17.45 9.57 -6.45
N LYS A 317 -17.51 9.18 -5.17
CA LYS A 317 -18.38 9.84 -4.18
C LYS A 317 -17.59 10.76 -3.26
N LYS A 318 -18.23 11.88 -2.90
CA LYS A 318 -17.75 12.74 -1.82
C LYS A 318 -17.77 11.97 -0.51
N THR A 319 -16.70 12.09 0.25
CA THR A 319 -16.51 11.39 1.51
C THR A 319 -16.35 12.39 2.65
N VAL A 320 -17.11 12.21 3.71
CA VAL A 320 -16.89 12.88 5.00
C VAL A 320 -16.16 11.87 5.89
N MET A 321 -14.95 12.19 6.26
CA MET A 321 -14.07 11.28 7.01
C MET A 321 -13.85 11.80 8.43
N ILE A 322 -14.40 11.10 9.42
CA ILE A 322 -14.33 11.49 10.85
C ILE A 322 -13.15 10.75 11.49
N GLY A 323 -12.23 11.50 12.08
CA GLY A 323 -11.14 10.92 12.86
C GLY A 323 -9.85 11.73 12.85
N GLY A 324 -9.12 11.71 13.95
CA GLY A 324 -7.87 12.43 14.17
C GLY A 324 -6.61 11.55 14.28
N PHE A 325 -6.73 10.24 14.11
CA PHE A 325 -5.61 9.29 14.26
C PHE A 325 -4.52 9.48 13.21
N SER A 326 -4.90 9.65 11.94
CA SER A 326 -3.99 9.97 10.84
C SER A 326 -4.03 11.45 10.49
N GLU A 327 -2.95 11.98 9.95
CA GLU A 327 -2.92 13.31 9.36
C GLU A 327 -3.79 13.37 8.08
N GLU A 328 -4.26 14.56 7.73
CA GLU A 328 -5.17 14.75 6.59
C GLU A 328 -4.55 14.35 5.25
N TRP A 329 -3.25 14.58 5.12
CA TRP A 329 -2.48 14.24 3.92
C TRP A 329 -2.19 12.74 3.77
N CYS A 330 -2.47 11.93 4.80
CA CYS A 330 -2.20 10.49 4.76
C CYS A 330 -3.13 9.76 3.79
N GLU A 331 -4.42 10.12 3.81
CA GLU A 331 -5.43 9.60 2.90
C GLU A 331 -5.56 10.52 1.66
N PHE A 332 -6.58 10.27 0.83
CA PHE A 332 -6.90 11.12 -0.32
C PHE A 332 -7.47 12.48 0.12
N ILE A 333 -7.25 13.51 -0.68
CA ILE A 333 -7.67 14.90 -0.42
C ILE A 333 -8.85 15.30 -1.31
N GLU A 334 -8.81 14.92 -2.60
CA GLU A 334 -9.88 15.26 -3.54
C GLU A 334 -11.21 14.65 -3.09
N ASP A 335 -12.28 15.46 -3.08
CA ASP A 335 -13.64 15.06 -2.62
C ASP A 335 -13.70 14.47 -1.19
N ASN A 336 -12.76 14.83 -0.34
CA ASN A 336 -12.73 14.45 1.07
C ASN A 336 -12.97 15.66 1.97
N ILE A 337 -13.91 15.53 2.90
CA ILE A 337 -14.10 16.49 3.99
C ILE A 337 -13.63 15.84 5.27
N ARG A 338 -12.47 16.26 5.78
CA ARG A 338 -11.96 15.77 7.04
C ARG A 338 -12.61 16.45 8.22
N VAL A 339 -13.11 15.65 9.17
CA VAL A 339 -13.69 16.12 10.44
C VAL A 339 -12.86 15.53 11.57
N LYS A 340 -12.18 16.37 12.32
CA LYS A 340 -11.43 15.99 13.52
C LYS A 340 -11.59 17.06 14.61
N ASN A 341 -11.27 16.67 15.84
CA ASN A 341 -11.14 17.61 16.93
C ASN A 341 -9.77 18.29 16.86
N TYR A 342 -9.74 19.56 16.41
CA TYR A 342 -8.50 20.33 16.28
C TYR A 342 -7.97 20.86 17.63
N ASP A 343 -8.80 20.85 18.70
CA ASP A 343 -8.38 21.25 20.03
C ASP A 343 -7.71 20.11 20.82
N ALA A 344 -7.75 18.88 20.28
CA ALA A 344 -7.08 17.72 20.81
C ALA A 344 -5.80 17.37 20.03
N CYS A 345 -4.93 16.53 20.61
CA CYS A 345 -3.83 15.95 19.85
C CYS A 345 -4.36 15.08 18.70
N GLY A 346 -3.58 14.94 17.63
CA GLY A 346 -3.93 14.12 16.46
C GLY A 346 -2.69 13.66 15.70
N GLY A 347 -2.90 12.90 14.61
CA GLY A 347 -1.82 12.50 13.71
C GLY A 347 -0.86 11.45 14.27
N CYS A 348 -1.20 10.73 15.33
CA CYS A 348 -0.31 9.76 15.98
C CYS A 348 0.18 8.67 15.01
N PHE A 349 -0.61 8.29 14.02
CA PHE A 349 -0.23 7.33 12.98
C PHE A 349 0.98 7.80 12.17
N ASN A 350 1.08 9.11 11.94
CA ASN A 350 2.09 9.73 11.08
C ASN A 350 3.19 10.45 11.88
N SER A 351 3.09 10.45 13.22
CA SER A 351 4.07 11.12 14.08
C SER A 351 5.38 10.34 14.14
N PRO A 352 6.54 10.96 13.87
CA PRO A 352 7.84 10.33 14.05
C PRO A 352 8.07 9.77 15.45
N GLU A 353 7.56 10.45 16.48
CA GLU A 353 7.70 10.03 17.88
C GLU A 353 6.86 8.78 18.22
N HIS A 354 5.77 8.58 17.50
CA HIS A 354 4.79 7.52 17.75
C HIS A 354 4.88 6.38 16.75
N ALA A 355 5.25 6.66 15.51
CA ALA A 355 5.35 5.66 14.45
C ALA A 355 6.26 4.49 14.82
N ASP A 356 7.41 4.78 15.44
CA ASP A 356 8.35 3.76 15.91
C ASP A 356 7.87 3.05 17.19
N LYS A 357 6.95 3.68 17.96
CA LYS A 357 6.39 3.15 19.19
C LYS A 357 5.07 2.43 18.98
N LEU A 358 4.35 2.74 17.90
CA LEU A 358 3.08 2.10 17.50
C LEU A 358 3.35 0.69 16.97
N CYS A 359 3.93 -0.13 17.81
CA CYS A 359 4.20 -1.52 17.48
C CYS A 359 2.94 -2.38 17.33
N CYS A 360 1.76 -1.87 17.69
CA CYS A 360 0.51 -2.66 17.68
C CYS A 360 -0.68 -1.79 17.30
N PHE A 361 -1.03 -1.78 16.01
CA PHE A 361 -2.26 -1.13 15.53
C PHE A 361 -3.56 -1.82 16.01
N HIS A 362 -3.47 -2.88 16.79
CA HIS A 362 -4.61 -3.70 17.18
C HIS A 362 -5.13 -3.44 18.59
N ASP A 363 -4.37 -2.76 19.41
CA ASP A 363 -4.83 -2.47 20.76
C ASP A 363 -5.44 -1.08 20.86
N SER A 364 -6.50 -0.99 21.64
CA SER A 364 -7.21 0.23 22.00
C SER A 364 -6.34 1.19 22.83
N PHE A 365 -5.09 1.33 22.43
CA PHE A 365 -4.11 2.14 23.16
C PHE A 365 -3.94 3.50 22.48
N CYS A 366 -4.33 4.55 23.19
CA CYS A 366 -4.02 5.92 22.80
C CYS A 366 -2.55 6.23 23.18
N PRO A 367 -1.64 6.56 22.24
CA PRO A 367 -0.24 6.81 22.54
C PRO A 367 -0.01 7.92 23.57
N GLU A 368 -0.91 8.91 23.58
CA GLU A 368 -0.90 10.03 24.52
C GLU A 368 -1.70 9.76 25.82
N ASN A 369 -2.26 8.55 25.94
CA ASN A 369 -3.09 8.15 27.09
C ASN A 369 -4.29 9.07 27.34
N LYS A 370 -4.83 9.70 26.28
CA LYS A 370 -5.95 10.66 26.31
C LYS A 370 -7.27 10.06 25.81
N ASN A 371 -7.42 8.74 25.88
CA ASN A 371 -8.65 8.02 25.55
C ASN A 371 -9.25 8.41 24.16
N PHE A 372 -8.40 8.66 23.16
CA PHE A 372 -8.79 9.04 21.80
C PHE A 372 -9.64 10.32 21.70
N GLU A 373 -9.34 11.34 22.46
CA GLU A 373 -10.03 12.64 22.41
C GLU A 373 -9.93 13.34 21.05
N CYS A 374 -9.00 12.90 20.19
CA CYS A 374 -8.83 13.40 18.83
C CYS A 374 -9.92 12.93 17.84
N SER A 375 -10.77 12.02 18.24
CA SER A 375 -11.80 11.41 17.39
C SER A 375 -13.20 11.80 17.79
#